data_7bbb6965f9d095d161883373f6d5ac72
#
_entry.id   7bbb6965f9d095d161883373f6d5ac72
#
_cell.length_a   1.000
_cell.length_b   1.000
_cell.length_c   1.000
_cell.angle_alpha   90.00
_cell.angle_beta   90.00
_cell.angle_gamma   90.00
#
_symmetry.space_group_name_H-M   'P 1'
#
loop_
_entity.id
_entity.type
_entity.pdbx_description
1 polymer ?
#
loop_
_entity_poly.entity_id
_entity_poly.type
_entity_poly.pdbx_seq_one_letter_code
_entity_poly.pdbx_strand_id
1 'polypeptide(L)'
;MDNFKEIVHTAVEREASDLHMTVGLPPIYRIDGDLINAADTPLTEEDIVSAVRLLANEKQIEELKRLGEVDFAVTFDGEIRMRCNAFHQQGHTALALRILPLKIPTLKSLGMSDIFIEMAEKPRGLVLLTGPTGSGKSSTLAAMLDYINHTRRRHIITLENPIEFVY
;
A
#
# COMPACT_ATOMS: atom_id res chain seq x y z
N MET A 1 -11.11 -13.23 13.61
CA MET A 1 -9.85 -12.43 13.64
C MET A 1 -8.68 -13.19 13.05
N ASP A 2 -8.52 -14.46 13.38
CA ASP A 2 -7.42 -15.28 12.82
C ASP A 2 -7.50 -15.41 11.30
N ASN A 3 -8.72 -15.53 10.77
CA ASN A 3 -8.96 -15.63 9.32
C ASN A 3 -8.48 -14.36 8.54
N PHE A 4 -8.70 -13.15 9.05
CA PHE A 4 -8.26 -11.92 8.37
C PHE A 4 -6.74 -11.79 8.31
N LYS A 5 -6.05 -12.13 9.40
CA LYS A 5 -4.58 -12.16 9.42
C LYS A 5 -4.03 -13.13 8.38
N GLU A 6 -4.57 -14.34 8.35
CA GLU A 6 -4.16 -15.36 7.38
C GLU A 6 -4.38 -14.90 5.94
N ILE A 7 -5.53 -14.27 5.65
CA ILE A 7 -5.84 -13.72 4.33
C ILE A 7 -4.80 -12.66 3.93
N VAL A 8 -4.43 -11.73 4.83
CA VAL A 8 -3.44 -10.69 4.53
C VAL A 8 -2.04 -11.28 4.35
N HIS A 9 -1.60 -12.20 5.21
CA HIS A 9 -0.30 -12.85 5.06
C HIS A 9 -0.20 -13.65 3.76
N THR A 10 -1.24 -14.42 3.44
CA THR A 10 -1.33 -15.17 2.16
C THR A 10 -1.30 -14.22 0.96
N ALA A 11 -1.92 -13.04 1.05
CA ALA A 11 -1.84 -12.04 -0.01
C ALA A 11 -0.39 -11.59 -0.26
N VAL A 12 0.39 -11.36 0.80
CA VAL A 12 1.81 -11.01 0.71
C VAL A 12 2.64 -12.16 0.13
N GLU A 13 2.44 -13.39 0.61
CA GLU A 13 3.16 -14.59 0.12
C GLU A 13 2.90 -14.84 -1.37
N ARG A 14 1.68 -14.54 -1.83
CA ARG A 14 1.28 -14.70 -3.24
C ARG A 14 1.56 -13.48 -4.09
N GLU A 15 2.27 -12.48 -3.56
CA GLU A 15 2.62 -11.23 -4.24
C GLU A 15 1.38 -10.49 -4.78
N ALA A 16 0.24 -10.57 -4.09
CA ALA A 16 -0.96 -9.86 -4.45
C ALA A 16 -0.74 -8.35 -4.31
N SER A 17 -1.15 -7.58 -5.30
CA SER A 17 -1.11 -6.11 -5.27
C SER A 17 -2.26 -5.53 -4.44
N ASP A 18 -3.43 -6.16 -4.51
CA ASP A 18 -4.62 -5.68 -3.82
C ASP A 18 -5.41 -6.87 -3.22
N LEU A 19 -6.14 -6.60 -2.14
CA LEU A 19 -7.15 -7.47 -1.53
C LEU A 19 -8.47 -6.72 -1.49
N HIS A 20 -9.52 -7.30 -2.05
CA HIS A 20 -10.87 -6.75 -2.04
C HIS A 20 -11.78 -7.60 -1.16
N MET A 21 -12.55 -6.94 -0.30
CA MET A 21 -13.51 -7.56 0.62
C MET A 21 -14.88 -6.89 0.47
N THR A 22 -15.86 -7.67 0.01
CA THR A 22 -17.24 -7.23 -0.24
C THR A 22 -18.20 -8.26 0.35
N VAL A 23 -19.27 -7.80 0.99
CA VAL A 23 -20.29 -8.67 1.57
C VAL A 23 -20.91 -9.59 0.51
N GLY A 24 -21.06 -10.87 0.84
CA GLY A 24 -21.65 -11.87 -0.05
C GLY A 24 -20.69 -12.43 -1.10
N LEU A 25 -19.45 -11.95 -1.16
CA LEU A 25 -18.39 -12.50 -2.01
C LEU A 25 -17.24 -13.03 -1.16
N PRO A 26 -16.49 -14.05 -1.63
CA PRO A 26 -15.21 -14.41 -1.00
C PRO A 26 -14.24 -13.24 -1.04
N PRO A 27 -13.21 -13.20 -0.18
CA PRO A 27 -12.10 -12.28 -0.34
C PRO A 27 -11.43 -12.50 -1.70
N ILE A 28 -11.01 -11.43 -2.38
CA ILE A 28 -10.47 -11.50 -3.74
C ILE A 28 -9.09 -10.84 -3.73
N TYR A 29 -8.08 -11.58 -4.20
CA TYR A 29 -6.73 -11.05 -4.48
C TYR A 29 -6.65 -10.54 -5.91
N ARG A 30 -5.82 -9.50 -6.11
CA ARG A 30 -5.31 -9.14 -7.43
C ARG A 30 -3.87 -9.61 -7.53
N ILE A 31 -3.60 -10.57 -8.42
CA ILE A 31 -2.26 -11.14 -8.66
C ILE A 31 -1.99 -11.01 -10.17
N ASP A 32 -0.90 -10.37 -10.55
CA ASP A 32 -0.51 -10.11 -11.95
C ASP A 32 -1.61 -9.45 -12.80
N GLY A 33 -2.48 -8.67 -12.15
CA GLY A 33 -3.62 -8.01 -12.78
C GLY A 33 -4.93 -8.79 -12.72
N ASP A 34 -4.89 -10.09 -12.53
CA ASP A 34 -6.06 -10.97 -12.46
C ASP A 34 -6.69 -11.00 -11.07
N LEU A 35 -8.03 -11.15 -11.03
CA LEU A 35 -8.79 -11.27 -9.80
C LEU A 35 -9.01 -12.76 -9.47
N ILE A 36 -8.51 -13.19 -8.31
CA ILE A 36 -8.52 -14.59 -7.86
C ILE A 36 -9.16 -14.66 -6.47
N ASN A 37 -10.11 -15.59 -6.27
CA ASN A 37 -10.68 -15.83 -4.95
C ASN A 37 -9.60 -16.30 -3.97
N ALA A 38 -9.55 -15.65 -2.80
CA ALA A 38 -8.64 -16.00 -1.72
C ALA A 38 -9.16 -17.19 -0.88
N ALA A 39 -10.47 -17.39 -0.87
CA ALA A 39 -11.17 -18.47 -0.16
C ALA A 39 -12.47 -18.81 -0.91
N ASP A 40 -13.15 -19.86 -0.48
CA ASP A 40 -14.44 -20.27 -1.04
C ASP A 40 -15.64 -19.68 -0.28
N THR A 41 -15.42 -19.24 0.96
CA THR A 41 -16.50 -18.78 1.85
C THR A 41 -16.78 -17.29 1.63
N PRO A 42 -18.03 -16.90 1.31
CA PRO A 42 -18.43 -15.50 1.23
C PRO A 42 -18.28 -14.77 2.57
N LEU A 43 -17.85 -13.52 2.50
CA LEU A 43 -17.72 -12.65 3.66
C LEU A 43 -19.08 -12.14 4.14
N THR A 44 -19.23 -12.05 5.45
CA THR A 44 -20.34 -11.38 6.11
C THR A 44 -20.02 -9.91 6.38
N GLU A 45 -21.04 -9.10 6.70
CA GLU A 45 -20.86 -7.71 7.15
C GLU A 45 -19.96 -7.65 8.39
N GLU A 46 -20.12 -8.59 9.32
CA GLU A 46 -19.35 -8.64 10.56
C GLU A 46 -17.86 -8.90 10.30
N ASP A 47 -17.52 -9.72 9.32
CA ASP A 47 -16.13 -9.97 8.92
C ASP A 47 -15.45 -8.69 8.44
N ILE A 48 -16.13 -7.92 7.58
CA ILE A 48 -15.58 -6.69 7.01
C ILE A 48 -15.51 -5.57 8.07
N VAL A 49 -16.57 -5.38 8.84
CA VAL A 49 -16.57 -4.38 9.93
C VAL A 49 -15.49 -4.69 10.96
N SER A 50 -15.26 -5.97 11.28
CA SER A 50 -14.20 -6.41 12.19
C SER A 50 -12.81 -6.11 11.61
N ALA A 51 -12.60 -6.35 10.32
CA ALA A 51 -11.36 -6.01 9.62
C ALA A 51 -11.12 -4.49 9.63
N VAL A 52 -12.14 -3.68 9.34
CA VAL A 52 -12.04 -2.20 9.41
C VAL A 52 -11.68 -1.74 10.82
N ARG A 53 -12.31 -2.28 11.86
CA ARG A 53 -12.01 -1.93 13.26
C ARG A 53 -10.60 -2.32 13.70
N LEU A 54 -10.04 -3.37 13.09
CA LEU A 54 -8.67 -3.79 13.37
C LEU A 54 -7.64 -2.85 12.73
N LEU A 55 -7.96 -2.29 11.57
CA LEU A 55 -7.05 -1.47 10.77
C LEU A 55 -7.15 0.03 11.03
N ALA A 56 -8.38 0.53 11.26
CA ALA A 56 -8.68 1.94 11.37
C ALA A 56 -8.70 2.43 12.83
N ASN A 57 -8.24 3.65 13.06
CA ASN A 57 -8.39 4.33 14.34
C ASN A 57 -9.80 4.95 14.50
N GLU A 58 -10.11 5.44 15.70
CA GLU A 58 -11.43 6.00 16.02
C GLU A 58 -11.86 7.14 15.09
N LYS A 59 -10.94 8.05 14.73
CA LYS A 59 -11.23 9.17 13.83
C LYS A 59 -11.59 8.69 12.43
N GLN A 60 -10.89 7.69 11.93
CA GLN A 60 -11.15 7.08 10.63
C GLN A 60 -12.50 6.34 10.61
N ILE A 61 -12.85 5.67 11.70
CA ILE A 61 -14.16 5.02 11.85
C ILE A 61 -15.29 6.07 11.88
N GLU A 62 -15.09 7.19 12.56
CA GLU A 62 -16.05 8.30 12.56
C GLU A 62 -16.19 8.95 11.17
N GLU A 63 -15.08 9.10 10.46
CA GLU A 63 -15.06 9.62 9.10
C GLU A 63 -15.82 8.70 8.13
N LEU A 64 -15.59 7.40 8.19
CA LEU A 64 -16.33 6.40 7.42
C LEU A 64 -17.84 6.50 7.67
N LYS A 65 -18.26 6.62 8.94
CA LYS A 65 -19.68 6.79 9.29
C LYS A 65 -20.29 8.08 8.75
N ARG A 66 -19.51 9.18 8.77
CA ARG A 66 -19.97 10.52 8.39
C ARG A 66 -19.99 10.74 6.88
N LEU A 67 -18.93 10.30 6.19
CA LEU A 67 -18.71 10.56 4.77
C LEU A 67 -19.10 9.38 3.88
N GLY A 68 -19.20 8.16 4.44
CA GLY A 68 -19.43 6.94 3.69
C GLY A 68 -18.17 6.32 3.09
N GLU A 69 -17.01 6.97 3.25
CA GLU A 69 -15.71 6.47 2.81
C GLU A 69 -14.58 7.05 3.67
N VAL A 70 -13.47 6.32 3.75
CA VAL A 70 -12.20 6.79 4.36
C VAL A 70 -11.01 6.09 3.71
N ASP A 71 -9.98 6.87 3.40
CA ASP A 71 -8.71 6.39 2.83
C ASP A 71 -7.58 6.62 3.85
N PHE A 72 -6.85 5.58 4.19
CA PHE A 72 -5.77 5.66 5.18
C PHE A 72 -4.68 4.63 4.89
N ALA A 73 -3.51 4.82 5.50
CA ALA A 73 -2.43 3.84 5.45
C ALA A 73 -2.17 3.28 6.85
N VAL A 74 -1.86 1.99 6.92
CA VAL A 74 -1.57 1.28 8.16
C VAL A 74 -0.40 0.32 7.98
N THR A 75 0.35 0.10 9.06
CA THR A 75 1.31 -1.01 9.14
C THR A 75 0.65 -2.11 9.96
N PHE A 76 0.35 -3.22 9.31
CA PHE A 76 -0.30 -4.38 9.89
C PHE A 76 0.75 -5.38 10.39
N ASP A 77 0.54 -5.94 11.58
CA ASP A 77 1.44 -6.90 12.24
C ASP A 77 2.90 -6.43 12.36
N GLY A 78 3.14 -5.10 12.29
CA GLY A 78 4.48 -4.51 12.35
C GLY A 78 5.31 -4.61 11.07
N GLU A 79 4.84 -5.35 10.06
CA GLU A 79 5.62 -5.71 8.88
C GLU A 79 4.93 -5.38 7.55
N ILE A 80 3.60 -5.44 7.47
CA ILE A 80 2.87 -5.30 6.21
C ILE A 80 2.31 -3.88 6.10
N ARG A 81 2.85 -3.08 5.19
CA ARG A 81 2.32 -1.75 4.91
C ARG A 81 1.19 -1.84 3.91
N MET A 82 0.05 -1.23 4.23
CA MET A 82 -1.12 -1.23 3.36
C MET A 82 -1.74 0.16 3.25
N ARG A 83 -2.25 0.49 2.07
CA ARG A 83 -3.22 1.55 1.87
C ARG A 83 -4.61 0.93 1.89
N CYS A 84 -5.47 1.46 2.73
CA CYS A 84 -6.80 0.96 2.97
C CYS A 84 -7.83 1.99 2.52
N ASN A 85 -8.79 1.58 1.73
CA ASN A 85 -9.99 2.35 1.45
C ASN A 85 -11.19 1.56 1.96
N ALA A 86 -11.85 2.08 3.00
CA ALA A 86 -13.11 1.54 3.50
C ALA A 86 -14.26 2.43 3.02
N PHE A 87 -15.32 1.84 2.51
CA PHE A 87 -16.43 2.59 1.93
C PHE A 87 -17.76 1.83 2.03
N HIS A 88 -18.87 2.57 1.89
CA HIS A 88 -20.20 1.95 1.84
C HIS A 88 -20.62 1.69 0.40
N GLN A 89 -21.00 0.45 0.12
CA GLN A 89 -21.52 -0.01 -1.16
C GLN A 89 -22.83 -0.77 -0.96
N GLN A 90 -23.91 -0.33 -1.60
CA GLN A 90 -25.24 -0.96 -1.51
C GLN A 90 -25.75 -1.16 -0.05
N GLY A 91 -25.41 -0.23 0.84
CA GLY A 91 -25.80 -0.27 2.25
C GLY A 91 -24.91 -1.14 3.16
N HIS A 92 -23.86 -1.74 2.62
CA HIS A 92 -22.87 -2.55 3.34
C HIS A 92 -21.50 -1.89 3.32
N THR A 93 -20.67 -2.25 4.30
CA THR A 93 -19.26 -1.86 4.32
C THR A 93 -18.46 -2.72 3.33
N ALA A 94 -17.60 -2.10 2.56
CA ALA A 94 -16.60 -2.77 1.72
C ALA A 94 -15.21 -2.26 2.07
N LEU A 95 -14.17 -3.06 1.80
CA LEU A 95 -12.79 -2.75 2.13
C LEU A 95 -11.90 -3.13 0.94
N ALA A 96 -11.14 -2.17 0.44
CA ALA A 96 -10.10 -2.38 -0.54
C ALA A 96 -8.74 -2.09 0.10
N LEU A 97 -7.84 -3.05 0.05
CA LEU A 97 -6.49 -2.98 0.61
C LEU A 97 -5.48 -3.08 -0.53
N ARG A 98 -4.59 -2.11 -0.63
CA ARG A 98 -3.42 -2.19 -1.49
C ARG A 98 -2.20 -2.52 -0.65
N ILE A 99 -1.52 -3.61 -0.96
CA ILE A 99 -0.30 -4.02 -0.31
C ILE A 99 0.85 -3.19 -0.87
N LEU A 100 1.55 -2.47 0.01
CA LEU A 100 2.68 -1.65 -0.38
C LEU A 100 3.98 -2.46 -0.22
N PRO A 101 4.94 -2.32 -1.13
CA PRO A 101 6.19 -3.06 -1.04
C PRO A 101 6.93 -2.70 0.26
N LEU A 102 7.32 -3.74 1.01
CA LEU A 102 8.07 -3.61 2.28
C LEU A 102 9.51 -3.15 2.08
N LYS A 103 10.09 -3.51 0.94
CA LYS A 103 11.46 -3.16 0.62
C LYS A 103 11.50 -2.12 -0.47
N ILE A 104 12.25 -1.06 -0.22
CA ILE A 104 12.55 -0.09 -1.26
C ILE A 104 13.45 -0.79 -2.29
N PRO A 105 13.06 -0.82 -3.58
CA PRO A 105 13.90 -1.40 -4.61
C PRO A 105 15.17 -0.57 -4.76
N THR A 106 16.28 -1.21 -5.10
CA THR A 106 17.50 -0.48 -5.43
C THR A 106 17.44 0.04 -6.86
N LEU A 107 18.18 1.12 -7.18
CA LEU A 107 18.31 1.61 -8.56
C LEU A 107 18.76 0.50 -9.50
N LYS A 108 19.67 -0.37 -9.05
CA LYS A 108 20.15 -1.51 -9.80
C LYS A 108 19.06 -2.57 -10.07
N SER A 109 18.24 -2.89 -9.07
CA SER A 109 17.15 -3.87 -9.25
C SER A 109 16.05 -3.35 -10.18
N LEU A 110 15.89 -2.02 -10.26
CA LEU A 110 14.99 -1.36 -11.21
C LEU A 110 15.59 -1.24 -12.62
N GLY A 111 16.81 -1.72 -12.85
CA GLY A 111 17.49 -1.59 -14.15
C GLY A 111 17.87 -0.16 -14.52
N MET A 112 17.95 0.75 -13.54
CA MET A 112 18.28 2.14 -13.78
C MET A 112 19.78 2.31 -14.06
N SER A 113 20.10 3.22 -14.99
CA SER A 113 21.48 3.57 -15.32
C SER A 113 22.14 4.41 -14.22
N ASP A 114 23.47 4.48 -14.20
CA ASP A 114 24.26 5.21 -13.22
C ASP A 114 23.96 6.72 -13.18
N ILE A 115 23.32 7.26 -14.21
CA ILE A 115 22.89 8.67 -14.27
C ILE A 115 21.98 9.03 -13.06
N PHE A 116 21.16 8.09 -12.57
CA PHE A 116 20.30 8.30 -11.40
C PHE A 116 21.11 8.45 -10.12
N ILE A 117 22.22 7.71 -10.01
CA ILE A 117 23.18 7.85 -8.92
C ILE A 117 23.86 9.20 -8.99
N GLU A 118 24.34 9.60 -10.18
CA GLU A 118 24.97 10.91 -10.38
C GLU A 118 24.01 12.07 -10.03
N MET A 119 22.73 11.95 -10.40
CA MET A 119 21.71 12.95 -10.03
C MET A 119 21.51 12.99 -8.51
N ALA A 120 21.42 11.83 -7.84
CA ALA A 120 21.24 11.72 -6.40
C ALA A 120 22.43 12.29 -5.62
N GLU A 121 23.62 12.29 -6.19
CA GLU A 121 24.85 12.82 -5.58
C GLU A 121 25.01 14.34 -5.71
N LYS A 122 24.24 15.03 -6.56
CA LYS A 122 24.34 16.47 -6.74
C LYS A 122 24.01 17.21 -5.44
N PRO A 123 24.79 18.23 -5.06
CA PRO A 123 24.59 18.95 -3.81
C PRO A 123 23.37 19.88 -3.86
N ARG A 124 22.86 20.21 -5.04
CA ARG A 124 21.75 21.12 -5.30
C ARG A 124 21.17 20.91 -6.69
N GLY A 125 19.93 21.25 -6.86
CA GLY A 125 19.22 21.16 -8.14
C GLY A 125 17.78 20.71 -7.94
N LEU A 126 17.09 20.49 -9.03
CA LEU A 126 15.73 19.93 -9.09
C LEU A 126 15.76 18.71 -10.02
N VAL A 127 15.22 17.61 -9.55
CA VAL A 127 14.99 16.40 -10.35
C VAL A 127 13.49 16.20 -10.47
N LEU A 128 12.99 16.06 -11.70
CA LEU A 128 11.57 15.81 -11.98
C LEU A 128 11.41 14.43 -12.60
N LEU A 129 10.57 13.58 -11.98
CA LEU A 129 10.16 12.29 -12.49
C LEU A 129 8.72 12.39 -13.01
N THR A 130 8.52 12.23 -14.31
CA THR A 130 7.22 12.35 -14.96
C THR A 130 6.87 11.08 -15.71
N GLY A 131 5.58 10.82 -15.89
CA GLY A 131 5.08 9.66 -16.62
C GLY A 131 3.68 9.23 -16.14
N PRO A 132 3.04 8.30 -16.82
CA PRO A 132 1.72 7.77 -16.42
C PRO A 132 1.77 7.02 -15.09
N THR A 133 0.60 6.71 -14.53
CA THR A 133 0.48 5.83 -13.35
C THR A 133 1.07 4.46 -13.69
N GLY A 134 1.77 3.85 -12.72
CA GLY A 134 2.42 2.54 -12.92
C GLY A 134 3.76 2.57 -13.66
N SER A 135 4.25 3.74 -14.10
CA SER A 135 5.55 3.85 -14.81
C SER A 135 6.79 3.81 -13.89
N GLY A 136 6.63 3.53 -12.60
CA GLY A 136 7.73 3.39 -11.66
C GLY A 136 8.28 4.70 -11.07
N LYS A 137 7.57 5.84 -11.22
CA LYS A 137 8.03 7.14 -10.66
C LYS A 137 8.32 7.10 -9.16
N SER A 138 7.35 6.65 -8.37
CA SER A 138 7.48 6.57 -6.90
C SER A 138 8.59 5.60 -6.52
N SER A 139 8.66 4.44 -7.15
CA SER A 139 9.70 3.44 -6.90
C SER A 139 11.11 3.95 -7.24
N THR A 140 11.26 4.69 -8.35
CA THR A 140 12.54 5.29 -8.75
C THR A 140 12.95 6.38 -7.77
N LEU A 141 12.00 7.27 -7.38
CA LEU A 141 12.27 8.33 -6.40
C LEU A 141 12.65 7.72 -5.04
N ALA A 142 11.91 6.70 -4.60
CA ALA A 142 12.22 5.98 -3.36
C ALA A 142 13.62 5.36 -3.40
N ALA A 143 13.99 4.71 -4.51
CA ALA A 143 15.31 4.12 -4.69
C ALA A 143 16.44 5.17 -4.65
N MET A 144 16.22 6.35 -5.22
CA MET A 144 17.19 7.46 -5.16
C MET A 144 17.33 8.00 -3.74
N LEU A 145 16.21 8.18 -3.02
CA LEU A 145 16.22 8.65 -1.63
C LEU A 145 16.86 7.64 -0.69
N ASP A 146 16.55 6.35 -0.87
CA ASP A 146 17.17 5.26 -0.11
C ASP A 146 18.69 5.19 -0.35
N TYR A 147 19.13 5.36 -1.60
CA TYR A 147 20.56 5.49 -1.92
C TYR A 147 21.22 6.64 -1.16
N ILE A 148 20.60 7.84 -1.15
CA ILE A 148 21.12 8.99 -0.40
C ILE A 148 21.15 8.69 1.10
N ASN A 149 20.10 8.09 1.64
CA ASN A 149 19.97 7.76 3.06
C ASN A 149 21.08 6.80 3.54
N HIS A 150 21.45 5.82 2.71
CA HIS A 150 22.50 4.86 3.02
C HIS A 150 23.92 5.37 2.76
N THR A 151 24.11 6.31 1.81
CA THR A 151 25.45 6.73 1.38
C THR A 151 25.85 8.11 1.89
N ARG A 152 24.91 8.91 2.35
CA ARG A 152 25.16 10.31 2.76
C ARG A 152 24.55 10.60 4.13
N ARG A 153 25.21 11.44 4.89
CA ARG A 153 24.69 11.97 6.16
C ARG A 153 23.88 13.23 5.87
N ARG A 154 22.62 13.09 5.48
CA ARG A 154 21.74 14.20 5.11
C ARG A 154 20.43 14.11 5.90
N HIS A 155 19.82 15.26 6.13
CA HIS A 155 18.44 15.34 6.59
C HIS A 155 17.54 15.28 5.36
N ILE A 156 16.72 14.22 5.27
CA ILE A 156 15.81 13.99 4.15
C ILE A 156 14.39 14.23 4.65
N ILE A 157 13.61 14.99 3.90
CA ILE A 157 12.20 15.26 4.18
C ILE A 157 11.42 14.84 2.94
N THR A 158 10.41 13.98 3.12
CA THR A 158 9.46 13.61 2.08
C THR A 158 8.08 14.19 2.39
N LEU A 159 7.33 14.54 1.34
CA LEU A 159 5.94 14.96 1.42
C LEU A 159 5.14 14.06 0.47
N GLU A 160 4.38 13.15 1.06
CA GLU A 160 3.66 12.10 0.33
C GLU A 160 2.21 12.02 0.79
N ASN A 161 1.31 11.66 -0.12
CA ASN A 161 -0.10 11.45 0.23
C ASN A 161 -0.68 10.27 -0.58
N PRO A 162 -0.83 9.09 0.05
CA PRO A 162 -0.25 8.70 1.34
C PRO A 162 1.25 8.37 1.26
N ILE A 163 1.90 8.15 2.41
CA ILE A 163 3.29 7.65 2.46
C ILE A 163 3.30 6.20 1.95
N GLU A 164 4.02 5.96 0.84
CA GLU A 164 4.15 4.63 0.24
C GLU A 164 5.35 3.86 0.81
N PHE A 165 6.49 4.51 0.98
CA PHE A 165 7.73 3.89 1.47
C PHE A 165 8.15 4.46 2.82
N VAL A 166 8.82 3.64 3.63
CA VAL A 166 9.43 4.03 4.90
C VAL A 166 10.93 3.79 4.79
N TYR A 167 11.75 4.83 5.07
CA TYR A 167 13.22 4.85 4.92
C TYR A 167 13.94 4.56 6.22
#